data_cffbeb38dd9b233f802634115a67d55b
#
_entry.id   cffbeb38dd9b233f802634115a67d55b
#
_cell.length_a   1.000
_cell.length_b   1.000
_cell.length_c   1.000
_cell.angle_alpha   90.00
_cell.angle_beta   90.00
_cell.angle_gamma   90.00
#
_symmetry.space_group_name_H-M   'P 1'
#
loop_
_entity.id
_entity.type
_entity.pdbx_description
1 polymer ?
#
loop_
_entity_poly.entity_id
_entity_poly.type
_entity_poly.pdbx_seq_one_letter_code
_entity_poly.pdbx_strand_id
1 'polypeptide(L)'
;MNIPLFKLLMASAALMVTGSNAASAKENSVAEHPTIVLVHGAWQTGDAWLPVADRLRGDGYRVITVNLPGRAGTPLAASAASLALYRDTVITAIGAERNPVVLVGHSFGGITISNVAETIPERIKTLVYAAAFLPRDGVSLLDMAKTDTGSLVVPHLHVDSAAGVMRLDAAGAALFAQDGTVEQQASAAASSADEPPGPLATPVHLTQARFGKADRVYIKTLRDQAISPAFQDAMIAAGRVRLTLEVDTGHLPALTNPEGLTTAIETAAK
;
A
#
# COMPACT_ATOMS: atom_id res chain seq x y z
N MET A 1 -63.36 36.66 63.19
CA MET A 1 -64.59 35.85 63.38
C MET A 1 -64.44 34.62 62.50
N ASN A 2 -64.40 33.48 63.18
CA ASN A 2 -64.59 32.10 62.70
C ASN A 2 -63.57 31.46 61.77
N ILE A 3 -62.74 30.64 62.39
CA ILE A 3 -62.19 29.38 61.93
C ILE A 3 -63.33 28.31 61.86
N PRO A 4 -63.34 27.33 60.97
CA PRO A 4 -62.89 26.00 61.37
C PRO A 4 -62.14 25.29 60.21
N LEU A 5 -61.10 24.54 60.43
CA LEU A 5 -60.85 23.25 61.05
C LEU A 5 -61.22 22.05 60.13
N PHE A 6 -60.17 21.17 59.89
CA PHE A 6 -60.19 19.72 59.53
C PHE A 6 -60.31 19.32 58.06
N LYS A 7 -59.42 18.53 57.53
CA LYS A 7 -59.12 17.14 57.91
C LYS A 7 -57.80 16.65 57.28
N LEU A 8 -57.01 15.98 58.09
CA LEU A 8 -55.88 15.17 57.83
C LEU A 8 -56.33 13.88 57.04
N LEU A 9 -55.76 13.57 55.91
CA LEU A 9 -55.82 12.25 55.28
C LEU A 9 -54.45 11.76 54.92
N MET A 10 -54.00 10.77 55.66
CA MET A 10 -52.81 9.99 55.39
C MET A 10 -53.06 9.14 54.15
N ALA A 11 -52.27 9.28 53.12
CA ALA A 11 -52.16 8.32 52.01
C ALA A 11 -50.74 7.76 51.93
N SER A 12 -50.63 6.50 52.27
CA SER A 12 -49.39 5.73 52.15
C SER A 12 -49.01 5.59 50.68
N ALA A 13 -47.88 6.16 50.27
CA ALA A 13 -47.29 5.93 48.97
C ALA A 13 -46.42 4.66 49.01
N ALA A 14 -46.85 3.63 48.34
CA ALA A 14 -46.03 2.44 48.09
C ALA A 14 -44.88 2.77 47.13
N LEU A 15 -43.66 2.57 47.61
CA LEU A 15 -42.42 2.74 46.82
C LEU A 15 -42.29 1.53 45.87
N MET A 16 -42.65 1.70 44.61
CA MET A 16 -42.32 0.73 43.59
C MET A 16 -40.87 0.95 43.17
N VAL A 17 -39.99 0.05 43.58
CA VAL A 17 -38.63 -0.08 43.04
C VAL A 17 -38.72 -0.73 41.67
N THR A 18 -38.72 0.07 40.62
CA THR A 18 -38.50 -0.43 39.27
C THR A 18 -37.01 -0.72 39.09
N GLY A 19 -36.65 -1.99 39.20
CA GLY A 19 -35.32 -2.47 38.85
C GLY A 19 -35.06 -2.23 37.35
N SER A 20 -34.28 -1.20 37.04
CA SER A 20 -33.70 -1.07 35.68
C SER A 20 -32.66 -2.15 35.47
N ASN A 21 -33.05 -3.23 34.82
CA ASN A 21 -32.11 -4.13 34.18
C ASN A 21 -31.41 -3.34 33.04
N ALA A 22 -30.31 -2.67 33.35
CA ALA A 22 -29.36 -2.25 32.34
C ALA A 22 -28.69 -3.53 31.80
N ALA A 23 -29.30 -4.12 30.78
CA ALA A 23 -28.61 -5.09 29.96
C ALA A 23 -27.42 -4.35 29.33
N SER A 24 -26.24 -4.60 29.88
CA SER A 24 -24.98 -4.20 29.25
C SER A 24 -24.92 -4.92 27.92
N ALA A 25 -25.30 -4.24 26.84
CA ALA A 25 -24.97 -4.64 25.50
C ALA A 25 -23.42 -4.65 25.45
N LYS A 26 -22.83 -5.83 25.57
CA LYS A 26 -21.48 -6.05 25.06
C LYS A 26 -21.57 -5.74 23.57
N GLU A 27 -21.18 -4.52 23.19
CA GLU A 27 -20.78 -4.26 21.81
C GLU A 27 -19.70 -5.30 21.50
N ASN A 28 -20.06 -6.31 20.72
CA ASN A 28 -19.08 -7.11 19.99
C ASN A 28 -18.42 -6.12 19.05
N SER A 29 -17.31 -5.52 19.48
CA SER A 29 -16.42 -4.82 18.58
C SER A 29 -15.85 -5.90 17.66
N VAL A 30 -16.48 -6.09 16.50
CA VAL A 30 -15.83 -6.72 15.36
C VAL A 30 -14.53 -5.94 15.21
N ALA A 31 -13.39 -6.62 15.36
CA ALA A 31 -12.09 -5.96 15.22
C ALA A 31 -12.09 -5.27 13.86
N GLU A 32 -12.07 -3.93 13.89
CA GLU A 32 -12.11 -3.14 12.67
C GLU A 32 -10.82 -3.44 11.88
N HIS A 33 -10.97 -3.91 10.64
CA HIS A 33 -9.83 -4.16 9.78
C HIS A 33 -9.04 -2.87 9.57
N PRO A 34 -7.69 -2.90 9.58
CA PRO A 34 -6.91 -1.72 9.29
C PRO A 34 -7.18 -1.22 7.86
N THR A 35 -7.13 0.09 7.65
CA THR A 35 -7.15 0.64 6.29
C THR A 35 -5.89 0.19 5.54
N ILE A 36 -6.07 -0.29 4.31
CA ILE A 36 -5.00 -0.69 3.40
C ILE A 36 -4.81 0.39 2.35
N VAL A 37 -3.59 0.90 2.23
CA VAL A 37 -3.20 1.90 1.22
C VAL A 37 -2.28 1.24 0.21
N LEU A 38 -2.66 1.27 -1.07
CA LEU A 38 -1.98 0.59 -2.16
C LEU A 38 -1.26 1.60 -3.06
N VAL A 39 0.06 1.44 -3.19
CA VAL A 39 0.95 2.32 -3.98
C VAL A 39 1.54 1.50 -5.13
N HIS A 40 1.27 1.93 -6.36
CA HIS A 40 1.70 1.24 -7.58
C HIS A 40 3.20 1.41 -7.87
N GLY A 41 3.71 0.58 -8.78
CA GLY A 41 5.09 0.61 -9.28
C GLY A 41 5.34 1.63 -10.39
N ALA A 42 6.55 1.60 -10.94
CA ALA A 42 6.90 2.34 -12.14
C ALA A 42 6.07 1.84 -13.35
N TRP A 43 5.85 2.70 -14.31
CA TRP A 43 5.06 2.47 -15.53
C TRP A 43 3.61 2.06 -15.29
N GLN A 44 3.09 2.25 -14.07
CA GLN A 44 1.73 1.91 -13.68
C GLN A 44 0.96 3.13 -13.18
N THR A 45 -0.35 2.93 -13.01
CA THR A 45 -1.27 3.82 -12.30
C THR A 45 -1.96 3.06 -11.15
N GLY A 46 -2.77 3.75 -10.35
CA GLY A 46 -3.54 3.12 -9.28
C GLY A 46 -4.50 2.03 -9.77
N ASP A 47 -4.87 2.06 -11.06
CA ASP A 47 -5.77 1.06 -11.67
C ASP A 47 -5.14 -0.35 -11.70
N ALA A 48 -3.82 -0.46 -11.66
CA ALA A 48 -3.13 -1.75 -11.55
C ALA A 48 -3.54 -2.53 -10.28
N TRP A 49 -4.05 -1.85 -9.28
CA TRP A 49 -4.50 -2.46 -8.04
C TRP A 49 -5.97 -2.87 -8.02
N LEU A 50 -6.78 -2.49 -9.03
CA LEU A 50 -8.24 -2.72 -9.00
C LEU A 50 -8.63 -4.18 -8.71
N PRO A 51 -8.02 -5.20 -9.33
CA PRO A 51 -8.40 -6.59 -9.06
C PRO A 51 -8.19 -7.03 -7.60
N VAL A 52 -7.16 -6.49 -6.93
CA VAL A 52 -6.85 -6.75 -5.52
C VAL A 52 -7.69 -5.86 -4.61
N ALA A 53 -7.83 -4.59 -4.96
CA ALA A 53 -8.60 -3.62 -4.16
C ALA A 53 -10.07 -4.03 -4.01
N ASP A 54 -10.67 -4.55 -5.09
CA ASP A 54 -12.08 -4.99 -5.05
C ASP A 54 -12.25 -6.26 -4.21
N ARG A 55 -11.29 -7.19 -4.22
CA ARG A 55 -11.28 -8.36 -3.33
C ARG A 55 -11.16 -7.93 -1.87
N LEU A 56 -10.16 -7.12 -1.51
CA LEU A 56 -9.97 -6.61 -0.15
C LEU A 56 -11.21 -5.85 0.36
N ARG A 57 -11.89 -5.08 -0.49
CA ARG A 57 -13.15 -4.41 -0.14
C ARG A 57 -14.27 -5.42 0.09
N GLY A 58 -14.34 -6.47 -0.74
CA GLY A 58 -15.28 -7.59 -0.56
C GLY A 58 -15.08 -8.32 0.77
N ASP A 59 -13.84 -8.40 1.25
CA ASP A 59 -13.44 -9.01 2.52
C ASP A 59 -13.53 -8.03 3.72
N GLY A 60 -14.10 -6.83 3.50
CA GLY A 60 -14.44 -5.87 4.55
C GLY A 60 -13.35 -4.85 4.89
N TYR A 61 -12.24 -4.79 4.13
CA TYR A 61 -11.22 -3.77 4.33
C TYR A 61 -11.60 -2.42 3.71
N ARG A 62 -11.25 -1.34 4.37
CA ARG A 62 -11.18 -0.02 3.74
C ARG A 62 -9.91 0.04 2.91
N VAL A 63 -10.04 0.32 1.60
CA VAL A 63 -8.92 0.32 0.66
C VAL A 63 -8.81 1.66 -0.06
N ILE A 64 -7.61 2.24 -0.02
CA ILE A 64 -7.23 3.47 -0.72
C ILE A 64 -6.19 3.09 -1.79
N THR A 65 -6.49 3.35 -3.06
CA THR A 65 -5.52 3.24 -4.16
C THR A 65 -4.96 4.63 -4.45
N VAL A 66 -3.64 4.75 -4.57
CA VAL A 66 -2.96 6.02 -4.80
C VAL A 66 -2.50 6.10 -6.25
N ASN A 67 -2.80 7.23 -6.92
CA ASN A 67 -2.18 7.60 -8.19
C ASN A 67 -1.02 8.55 -7.94
N LEU A 68 0.19 8.12 -8.28
CA LEU A 68 1.39 8.96 -8.19
C LEU A 68 1.41 9.96 -9.36
N PRO A 69 1.69 11.25 -9.12
CA PRO A 69 1.59 12.29 -10.14
C PRO A 69 2.70 12.23 -11.20
N GLY A 70 2.52 12.97 -12.30
CA GLY A 70 3.49 13.05 -13.39
C GLY A 70 3.32 12.00 -14.49
N ARG A 71 2.22 11.22 -14.46
CA ARG A 71 1.82 10.23 -15.47
C ARG A 71 0.59 10.68 -16.22
N ALA A 72 0.27 10.02 -17.31
CA ALA A 72 -0.94 10.26 -18.07
C ALA A 72 -2.18 10.22 -17.15
N GLY A 73 -3.11 11.16 -17.35
CA GLY A 73 -4.29 11.29 -16.48
C GLY A 73 -4.08 12.12 -15.21
N THR A 74 -2.85 12.58 -14.94
CA THR A 74 -2.58 13.56 -13.87
C THR A 74 -2.28 14.94 -14.46
N PRO A 75 -2.63 16.05 -13.77
CA PRO A 75 -2.41 17.39 -14.29
C PRO A 75 -0.93 17.84 -14.26
N LEU A 76 -0.05 17.05 -13.67
CA LEU A 76 1.36 17.39 -13.48
C LEU A 76 2.22 16.86 -14.62
N ALA A 77 3.10 17.71 -15.17
CA ALA A 77 4.12 17.29 -16.13
C ALA A 77 5.12 16.31 -15.47
N ALA A 78 5.62 15.33 -16.24
CA ALA A 78 6.59 14.33 -15.76
C ALA A 78 7.86 14.97 -15.18
N SER A 79 8.34 16.08 -15.79
CA SER A 79 9.53 16.82 -15.33
C SER A 79 9.37 17.46 -13.95
N ALA A 80 8.14 17.66 -13.47
CA ALA A 80 7.85 18.22 -12.15
C ALA A 80 7.64 17.13 -11.07
N ALA A 81 7.61 15.84 -11.45
CA ALA A 81 7.49 14.75 -10.51
C ALA A 81 8.77 14.57 -9.70
N SER A 82 8.63 14.32 -8.40
CA SER A 82 9.74 14.06 -7.48
C SER A 82 9.36 12.99 -6.46
N LEU A 83 10.36 12.31 -5.88
CA LEU A 83 10.12 11.33 -4.84
C LEU A 83 9.46 11.97 -3.59
N ALA A 84 9.79 13.23 -3.28
CA ALA A 84 9.15 13.99 -2.21
C ALA A 84 7.66 14.21 -2.51
N LEU A 85 7.31 14.56 -3.73
CA LEU A 85 5.91 14.72 -4.13
C LEU A 85 5.13 13.39 -4.08
N TYR A 86 5.77 12.26 -4.44
CA TYR A 86 5.17 10.94 -4.31
C TYR A 86 4.87 10.59 -2.85
N ARG A 87 5.84 10.82 -1.96
CA ARG A 87 5.66 10.69 -0.52
C ARG A 87 4.46 11.53 -0.04
N ASP A 88 4.43 12.81 -0.39
CA ASP A 88 3.41 13.75 0.08
C ASP A 88 2.02 13.41 -0.48
N THR A 89 1.94 12.88 -1.70
CA THR A 89 0.71 12.34 -2.30
C THR A 89 0.16 11.16 -1.48
N VAL A 90 1.02 10.21 -1.10
CA VAL A 90 0.62 9.08 -0.25
C VAL A 90 0.21 9.54 1.14
N ILE A 91 0.94 10.46 1.76
CA ILE A 91 0.60 11.05 3.06
C ILE A 91 -0.78 11.75 2.99
N THR A 92 -1.04 12.49 1.92
CA THR A 92 -2.34 13.14 1.70
C THR A 92 -3.45 12.11 1.52
N ALA A 93 -3.20 11.01 0.83
CA ALA A 93 -4.18 9.93 0.66
C ALA A 93 -4.48 9.20 1.98
N ILE A 94 -3.49 9.00 2.86
CA ILE A 94 -3.70 8.50 4.23
C ILE A 94 -4.57 9.50 5.01
N GLY A 95 -4.34 10.79 4.81
CA GLY A 95 -5.20 11.88 5.28
C GLY A 95 -5.60 11.76 6.75
N ALA A 96 -6.93 11.79 7.00
CA ALA A 96 -7.54 11.77 8.31
C ALA A 96 -7.84 10.35 8.85
N GLU A 97 -7.24 9.30 8.30
CA GLU A 97 -7.37 7.96 8.88
C GLU A 97 -6.98 8.01 10.36
N ARG A 98 -7.86 7.51 11.25
CA ARG A 98 -7.64 7.64 12.70
C ARG A 98 -6.58 6.67 13.21
N ASN A 99 -6.58 5.46 12.66
CA ASN A 99 -5.68 4.38 13.05
C ASN A 99 -4.50 4.27 12.08
N PRO A 100 -3.36 3.74 12.52
CA PRO A 100 -2.25 3.42 11.64
C PRO A 100 -2.67 2.46 10.52
N VAL A 101 -2.20 2.73 9.30
CA VAL A 101 -2.58 2.00 8.08
C VAL A 101 -1.58 0.88 7.75
N VAL A 102 -2.05 -0.12 7.02
CA VAL A 102 -1.17 -1.04 6.28
C VAL A 102 -0.84 -0.40 4.94
N LEU A 103 0.44 -0.13 4.72
CA LEU A 103 0.92 0.57 3.52
C LEU A 103 1.63 -0.42 2.61
N VAL A 104 1.03 -0.71 1.46
CA VAL A 104 1.50 -1.70 0.49
C VAL A 104 2.14 -0.98 -0.70
N GLY A 105 3.37 -1.32 -1.03
CA GLY A 105 4.07 -0.83 -2.22
C GLY A 105 4.44 -1.96 -3.16
N HIS A 106 4.09 -1.82 -4.43
CA HIS A 106 4.53 -2.71 -5.49
C HIS A 106 5.76 -2.14 -6.21
N SER A 107 6.76 -2.95 -6.50
CA SER A 107 7.90 -2.55 -7.34
C SER A 107 8.55 -1.24 -6.83
N PHE A 108 8.61 -0.19 -7.64
CA PHE A 108 9.04 1.16 -7.24
C PHE A 108 8.24 1.72 -6.05
N GLY A 109 6.99 1.31 -5.90
CA GLY A 109 6.17 1.69 -4.74
C GLY A 109 6.85 1.40 -3.40
N GLY A 110 7.73 0.39 -3.32
CA GLY A 110 8.53 0.10 -2.13
C GLY A 110 9.47 1.24 -1.72
N ILE A 111 10.08 1.94 -2.69
CA ILE A 111 10.87 3.16 -2.44
C ILE A 111 9.97 4.27 -1.86
N THR A 112 8.80 4.45 -2.48
CA THR A 112 7.84 5.49 -2.06
C THR A 112 7.35 5.25 -0.63
N ILE A 113 6.90 4.02 -0.30
CA ILE A 113 6.39 3.71 1.05
C ILE A 113 7.47 3.79 2.13
N SER A 114 8.73 3.49 1.78
CA SER A 114 9.86 3.65 2.69
C SER A 114 10.06 5.12 3.06
N ASN A 115 9.95 6.02 2.08
CA ASN A 115 10.06 7.47 2.29
C ASN A 115 8.86 8.03 3.08
N VAL A 116 7.66 7.46 2.91
CA VAL A 116 6.49 7.77 3.75
C VAL A 116 6.73 7.37 5.21
N ALA A 117 7.22 6.15 5.44
CA ALA A 117 7.50 5.65 6.78
C ALA A 117 8.64 6.41 7.49
N GLU A 118 9.60 6.95 6.73
CA GLU A 118 10.58 7.89 7.32
C GLU A 118 9.91 9.18 7.80
N THR A 119 8.82 9.62 7.15
CA THR A 119 8.17 10.91 7.44
C THR A 119 7.11 10.80 8.52
N ILE A 120 6.28 9.75 8.52
CA ILE A 120 5.16 9.55 9.45
C ILE A 120 5.11 8.11 10.00
N PRO A 121 6.19 7.59 10.62
CA PRO A 121 6.26 6.19 11.07
C PRO A 121 5.13 5.81 12.04
N GLU A 122 4.66 6.75 12.85
CA GLU A 122 3.57 6.57 13.80
C GLU A 122 2.19 6.32 13.15
N ARG A 123 2.06 6.64 11.85
CA ARG A 123 0.84 6.42 11.07
C ARG A 123 0.84 5.09 10.32
N ILE A 124 1.90 4.31 10.43
CA ILE A 124 2.10 3.06 9.69
C ILE A 124 2.04 1.89 10.67
N LYS A 125 1.07 0.99 10.49
CA LYS A 125 0.99 -0.29 11.20
C LYS A 125 2.03 -1.27 10.66
N THR A 126 2.03 -1.47 9.35
CA THR A 126 2.91 -2.40 8.64
C THR A 126 3.22 -1.88 7.25
N LEU A 127 4.48 -1.96 6.85
CA LEU A 127 4.91 -1.79 5.47
C LEU A 127 4.91 -3.14 4.77
N VAL A 128 4.23 -3.25 3.65
CA VAL A 128 4.16 -4.46 2.84
C VAL A 128 4.82 -4.22 1.48
N TYR A 129 5.89 -4.93 1.22
CA TYR A 129 6.66 -4.88 -0.03
C TYR A 129 6.20 -6.02 -0.93
N ALA A 130 5.40 -5.74 -1.95
CA ALA A 130 4.90 -6.74 -2.91
C ALA A 130 5.75 -6.70 -4.18
N ALA A 131 6.61 -7.71 -4.42
CA ALA A 131 7.56 -7.71 -5.53
C ALA A 131 8.29 -6.36 -5.64
N ALA A 132 8.80 -5.81 -4.52
CA ALA A 132 9.14 -4.41 -4.42
C ALA A 132 10.59 -4.15 -3.99
N PHE A 133 11.12 -2.99 -4.41
CA PHE A 133 12.41 -2.52 -3.91
C PHE A 133 12.31 -2.13 -2.45
N LEU A 134 13.13 -2.79 -1.60
CA LEU A 134 13.29 -2.47 -0.19
C LEU A 134 14.65 -1.78 -0.01
N PRO A 135 14.68 -0.43 0.05
CA PRO A 135 15.93 0.33 -0.01
C PRO A 135 16.66 0.36 1.33
N ARG A 136 17.99 0.59 1.23
CA ARG A 136 18.81 1.09 2.33
C ARG A 136 18.95 2.61 2.23
N ASP A 137 19.38 3.23 3.30
CA ASP A 137 19.70 4.67 3.30
C ASP A 137 20.70 5.04 2.21
N GLY A 138 20.48 6.18 1.56
CA GLY A 138 21.36 6.77 0.57
C GLY A 138 21.31 6.15 -0.83
N VAL A 139 20.39 5.20 -1.12
CA VAL A 139 20.30 4.58 -2.45
C VAL A 139 19.01 4.97 -3.17
N SER A 140 19.10 5.07 -4.50
CA SER A 140 17.95 5.24 -5.39
C SER A 140 17.48 3.90 -5.96
N LEU A 141 16.28 3.87 -6.59
CA LEU A 141 15.85 2.70 -7.35
C LEU A 141 16.87 2.34 -8.43
N LEU A 142 17.35 3.32 -9.20
CA LEU A 142 18.28 3.07 -10.29
C LEU A 142 19.62 2.50 -9.80
N ASP A 143 20.07 2.88 -8.59
CA ASP A 143 21.27 2.28 -7.99
C ASP A 143 21.04 0.82 -7.62
N MET A 144 19.87 0.51 -7.07
CA MET A 144 19.48 -0.88 -6.73
C MET A 144 19.33 -1.73 -7.99
N ALA A 145 18.60 -1.26 -8.99
CA ALA A 145 18.34 -1.99 -10.23
C ALA A 145 19.62 -2.36 -10.98
N LYS A 146 20.65 -1.52 -10.94
CA LYS A 146 21.99 -1.80 -11.53
C LYS A 146 22.68 -3.02 -10.89
N THR A 147 22.31 -3.38 -9.66
CA THR A 147 22.91 -4.50 -8.94
C THR A 147 22.15 -5.81 -9.10
N ASP A 148 20.92 -5.78 -9.64
CA ASP A 148 20.15 -6.97 -9.97
C ASP A 148 20.56 -7.55 -11.33
N THR A 149 21.54 -8.43 -11.31
CA THR A 149 22.05 -9.10 -12.52
C THR A 149 21.08 -10.11 -13.13
N GLY A 150 20.01 -10.46 -12.42
CA GLY A 150 18.96 -11.35 -12.88
C GLY A 150 17.78 -10.63 -13.54
N SER A 151 17.74 -9.31 -13.50
CA SER A 151 16.68 -8.52 -14.12
C SER A 151 16.81 -8.49 -15.65
N LEU A 152 15.67 -8.71 -16.33
CA LEU A 152 15.59 -8.66 -17.80
C LEU A 152 15.00 -7.35 -18.32
N VAL A 153 14.76 -6.36 -17.46
CA VAL A 153 14.05 -5.10 -17.82
C VAL A 153 14.96 -4.14 -18.62
N VAL A 154 16.25 -4.09 -18.31
CA VAL A 154 17.16 -3.05 -18.83
C VAL A 154 17.17 -2.94 -20.36
N PRO A 155 17.19 -4.03 -21.14
CA PRO A 155 17.18 -3.96 -22.60
C PRO A 155 15.90 -3.35 -23.20
N HIS A 156 14.83 -3.27 -22.40
CA HIS A 156 13.49 -2.80 -22.79
C HIS A 156 13.20 -1.37 -22.35
N LEU A 157 14.18 -0.69 -21.70
CA LEU A 157 14.02 0.67 -21.23
C LEU A 157 14.42 1.68 -22.31
N HIS A 158 13.54 2.61 -22.59
CA HIS A 158 13.77 3.70 -23.55
C HIS A 158 13.61 5.04 -22.85
N VAL A 159 14.63 5.91 -22.97
CA VAL A 159 14.59 7.28 -22.48
C VAL A 159 14.14 8.21 -23.60
N ASP A 160 12.98 8.81 -23.47
CA ASP A 160 12.53 9.89 -24.33
C ASP A 160 12.92 11.24 -23.68
N SER A 161 14.10 11.75 -24.07
CA SER A 161 14.61 12.99 -23.52
C SER A 161 13.79 14.21 -23.91
N ALA A 162 13.07 14.15 -25.05
CA ALA A 162 12.22 15.25 -25.51
C ALA A 162 10.93 15.36 -24.67
N ALA A 163 10.35 14.21 -24.32
CA ALA A 163 9.18 14.15 -23.44
C ALA A 163 9.57 14.16 -21.94
N GLY A 164 10.85 13.92 -21.60
CA GLY A 164 11.33 13.84 -20.23
C GLY A 164 10.80 12.64 -19.47
N VAL A 165 10.63 11.49 -20.14
CA VAL A 165 10.07 10.27 -19.59
C VAL A 165 10.89 9.03 -19.94
N MET A 166 10.70 7.97 -19.17
CA MET A 166 11.16 6.62 -19.48
C MET A 166 9.97 5.75 -19.88
N ARG A 167 10.17 4.92 -20.90
CA ARG A 167 9.16 3.97 -21.39
C ARG A 167 9.70 2.56 -21.38
N LEU A 168 8.81 1.60 -21.22
CA LEU A 168 9.04 0.22 -21.61
C LEU A 168 8.54 0.02 -23.04
N ASP A 169 9.28 -0.75 -23.85
CA ASP A 169 8.69 -1.28 -25.08
C ASP A 169 7.63 -2.35 -24.76
N ALA A 170 6.90 -2.80 -25.78
CA ALA A 170 5.83 -3.77 -25.59
C ALA A 170 6.33 -5.11 -25.00
N ALA A 171 7.56 -5.52 -25.37
CA ALA A 171 8.15 -6.76 -24.83
C ALA A 171 8.53 -6.61 -23.35
N GLY A 172 9.08 -5.46 -22.95
CA GLY A 172 9.38 -5.17 -21.56
C GLY A 172 8.13 -5.06 -20.69
N ALA A 173 7.06 -4.46 -21.20
CA ALA A 173 5.78 -4.41 -20.50
C ALA A 173 5.14 -5.81 -20.38
N ALA A 174 5.22 -6.64 -21.41
CA ALA A 174 4.76 -8.02 -21.37
C ALA A 174 5.59 -8.90 -20.42
N LEU A 175 6.90 -8.62 -20.31
CA LEU A 175 7.79 -9.31 -19.37
C LEU A 175 7.34 -9.18 -17.91
N PHE A 176 6.69 -8.10 -17.53
CA PHE A 176 6.15 -7.93 -16.19
C PHE A 176 5.02 -8.92 -15.87
N ALA A 177 4.30 -9.40 -16.90
CA ALA A 177 3.22 -10.39 -16.79
C ALA A 177 3.57 -11.70 -17.52
N GLN A 178 4.85 -12.09 -17.59
CA GLN A 178 5.32 -13.23 -18.39
C GLN A 178 4.71 -14.58 -17.98
N ASP A 179 4.18 -14.67 -16.77
CA ASP A 179 3.47 -15.84 -16.23
C ASP A 179 1.96 -15.81 -16.50
N GLY A 180 1.45 -14.71 -17.04
CA GLY A 180 0.04 -14.52 -17.35
C GLY A 180 -0.36 -15.07 -18.72
N THR A 181 -1.67 -15.03 -19.01
CA THR A 181 -2.20 -15.35 -20.34
C THR A 181 -1.76 -14.32 -21.38
N VAL A 182 -1.94 -14.63 -22.66
CA VAL A 182 -1.65 -13.68 -23.76
C VAL A 182 -2.44 -12.38 -23.60
N GLU A 183 -3.69 -12.47 -23.14
CA GLU A 183 -4.55 -11.32 -22.89
C GLU A 183 -4.03 -10.47 -21.71
N GLN A 184 -3.53 -11.10 -20.64
CA GLN A 184 -2.92 -10.40 -19.51
C GLN A 184 -1.63 -9.70 -19.90
N GLN A 185 -0.78 -10.35 -20.70
CA GLN A 185 0.44 -9.72 -21.23
C GLN A 185 0.12 -8.54 -22.15
N ALA A 186 -0.87 -8.68 -23.02
CA ALA A 186 -1.35 -7.59 -23.87
C ALA A 186 -1.94 -6.43 -23.04
N SER A 187 -2.67 -6.75 -21.98
CA SER A 187 -3.22 -5.75 -21.04
C SER A 187 -2.10 -5.00 -20.31
N ALA A 188 -1.07 -5.69 -19.85
CA ALA A 188 0.11 -5.08 -19.21
C ALA A 188 0.80 -4.10 -20.17
N ALA A 189 0.98 -4.51 -21.44
CA ALA A 189 1.58 -3.64 -22.47
C ALA A 189 0.71 -2.41 -22.77
N ALA A 190 -0.62 -2.58 -22.89
CA ALA A 190 -1.55 -1.50 -23.20
C ALA A 190 -1.72 -0.50 -22.04
N SER A 191 -1.55 -0.93 -20.79
CA SER A 191 -1.67 -0.10 -19.59
C SER A 191 -0.34 0.49 -19.11
N SER A 192 0.77 0.20 -19.79
CA SER A 192 2.09 0.75 -19.44
C SER A 192 2.11 2.27 -19.60
N ALA A 193 2.35 2.98 -18.51
CA ALA A 193 2.37 4.44 -18.48
C ALA A 193 3.78 4.99 -18.68
N ASP A 194 3.88 6.23 -19.15
CA ASP A 194 5.14 6.98 -19.13
C ASP A 194 5.63 7.19 -17.70
N GLU A 195 6.92 6.98 -17.44
CA GLU A 195 7.50 7.07 -16.11
C GLU A 195 8.41 8.30 -15.98
N PRO A 196 8.15 9.20 -15.02
CA PRO A 196 9.09 10.27 -14.69
C PRO A 196 10.42 9.72 -14.16
N PRO A 197 11.59 10.04 -14.77
CA PRO A 197 12.87 9.47 -14.34
C PRO A 197 13.39 10.05 -13.01
N GLY A 198 13.00 11.28 -12.67
CA GLY A 198 13.48 11.98 -11.47
C GLY A 198 13.27 11.20 -10.17
N PRO A 199 12.06 10.72 -9.87
CA PRO A 199 11.80 9.92 -8.67
C PRO A 199 12.59 8.62 -8.61
N LEU A 200 12.85 7.97 -9.77
CA LEU A 200 13.63 6.72 -9.84
C LEU A 200 15.11 6.94 -9.52
N ALA A 201 15.64 8.11 -9.88
CA ALA A 201 17.04 8.47 -9.69
C ALA A 201 17.32 9.12 -8.31
N THR A 202 16.30 9.48 -7.56
CA THR A 202 16.45 10.17 -6.28
C THR A 202 16.74 9.16 -5.16
N PRO A 203 17.88 9.29 -4.45
CA PRO A 203 18.17 8.48 -3.27
C PRO A 203 17.16 8.74 -2.13
N VAL A 204 16.81 7.71 -1.38
CA VAL A 204 16.07 7.85 -0.13
C VAL A 204 17.00 8.21 1.03
N HIS A 205 16.48 8.94 2.01
CA HIS A 205 17.14 9.15 3.31
C HIS A 205 16.31 8.45 4.38
N LEU A 206 16.87 7.42 4.98
CA LEU A 206 16.20 6.53 5.93
C LEU A 206 17.00 6.42 7.23
N THR A 207 16.35 6.64 8.36
CA THR A 207 16.97 6.57 9.69
C THR A 207 16.49 5.36 10.49
N GLN A 208 17.36 4.87 11.38
CA GLN A 208 16.97 3.81 12.33
C GLN A 208 15.93 4.31 13.34
N ALA A 209 15.89 5.62 13.61
CA ALA A 209 14.95 6.22 14.55
C ALA A 209 13.51 6.28 14.02
N ARG A 210 13.33 6.28 12.71
CA ARG A 210 12.02 6.41 12.04
C ARG A 210 11.72 5.17 11.19
N PHE A 211 12.14 5.11 9.94
CA PHE A 211 11.96 3.94 9.07
C PHE A 211 12.44 2.64 9.72
N GLY A 212 13.57 2.68 10.45
CA GLY A 212 14.14 1.52 11.12
C GLY A 212 13.22 0.85 12.14
N LYS A 213 12.21 1.56 12.67
CA LYS A 213 11.21 1.05 13.62
C LYS A 213 9.97 0.46 12.96
N ALA A 214 9.75 0.71 11.67
CA ALA A 214 8.57 0.23 10.97
C ALA A 214 8.57 -1.31 10.90
N ASP A 215 7.43 -1.92 11.17
CA ASP A 215 7.19 -3.33 10.88
C ASP A 215 7.18 -3.56 9.38
N ARG A 216 7.86 -4.60 8.90
CA ARG A 216 8.02 -4.89 7.47
C ARG A 216 7.69 -6.33 7.15
N VAL A 217 6.83 -6.50 6.14
CA VAL A 217 6.50 -7.78 5.53
C VAL A 217 6.89 -7.71 4.05
N TYR A 218 7.43 -8.79 3.53
CA TYR A 218 7.75 -8.89 2.12
C TYR A 218 6.93 -10.00 1.47
N ILE A 219 6.26 -9.68 0.36
CA ILE A 219 5.57 -10.64 -0.51
C ILE A 219 6.48 -10.87 -1.71
N LYS A 220 7.18 -12.01 -1.68
CA LYS A 220 8.13 -12.43 -2.70
C LYS A 220 7.41 -13.09 -3.87
N THR A 221 7.78 -12.73 -5.08
CA THR A 221 7.29 -13.33 -6.33
C THR A 221 8.34 -14.27 -6.89
N LEU A 222 7.97 -15.56 -7.02
CA LEU A 222 8.96 -16.65 -7.25
C LEU A 222 9.46 -16.72 -8.69
N ARG A 223 8.71 -16.14 -9.65
CA ARG A 223 9.02 -16.17 -11.09
C ARG A 223 9.28 -14.77 -11.66
N ASP A 224 9.63 -13.82 -10.82
CA ASP A 224 9.83 -12.43 -11.21
C ASP A 224 11.08 -12.26 -12.10
N GLN A 225 10.90 -11.63 -13.26
CA GLN A 225 11.97 -11.32 -14.21
C GLN A 225 12.32 -9.82 -14.24
N ALA A 226 11.56 -8.99 -13.51
CA ALA A 226 11.85 -7.58 -13.38
C ALA A 226 12.69 -7.27 -12.14
N ILE A 227 12.36 -7.89 -11.00
CA ILE A 227 13.19 -7.91 -9.79
C ILE A 227 13.46 -9.39 -9.49
N SER A 228 14.66 -9.85 -9.80
CA SER A 228 14.95 -11.28 -9.72
C SER A 228 14.69 -11.85 -8.33
N PRO A 229 14.21 -13.12 -8.20
CA PRO A 229 13.99 -13.75 -6.91
C PRO A 229 15.23 -13.73 -5.99
N ALA A 230 16.42 -13.86 -6.58
CA ALA A 230 17.68 -13.76 -5.83
C ALA A 230 17.93 -12.35 -5.29
N PHE A 231 17.57 -11.31 -6.04
CA PHE A 231 17.69 -9.93 -5.58
C PHE A 231 16.63 -9.61 -4.51
N GLN A 232 15.42 -10.14 -4.64
CA GLN A 232 14.41 -10.07 -3.58
C GLN A 232 14.93 -10.70 -2.29
N ASP A 233 15.54 -11.90 -2.34
CA ASP A 233 16.16 -12.55 -1.17
C ASP A 233 17.25 -11.69 -0.52
N ALA A 234 18.10 -11.06 -1.32
CA ALA A 234 19.14 -10.17 -0.83
C ALA A 234 18.57 -8.94 -0.11
N MET A 235 17.51 -8.33 -0.66
CA MET A 235 16.81 -7.22 -0.01
C MET A 235 16.11 -7.63 1.29
N ILE A 236 15.45 -8.79 1.31
CA ILE A 236 14.80 -9.37 2.49
C ILE A 236 15.82 -9.58 3.61
N ALA A 237 16.94 -10.23 3.31
CA ALA A 237 18.01 -10.50 4.27
C ALA A 237 18.59 -9.22 4.89
N ALA A 238 18.75 -8.15 4.09
CA ALA A 238 19.28 -6.87 4.55
C ALA A 238 18.23 -5.98 5.26
N GLY A 239 16.93 -6.19 4.98
CA GLY A 239 15.86 -5.24 5.24
C GLY A 239 15.15 -5.38 6.60
N ARG A 240 15.57 -6.30 7.48
CA ARG A 240 14.88 -6.61 8.76
C ARG A 240 13.38 -6.90 8.57
N VAL A 241 13.08 -7.75 7.62
CA VAL A 241 11.70 -8.21 7.32
C VAL A 241 11.26 -9.19 8.42
N ARG A 242 10.09 -8.91 9.03
CA ARG A 242 9.51 -9.79 10.07
C ARG A 242 8.94 -11.08 9.49
N LEU A 243 8.33 -10.98 8.31
CA LEU A 243 7.64 -12.08 7.66
C LEU A 243 7.84 -11.99 6.15
N THR A 244 8.20 -13.11 5.55
CA THR A 244 8.22 -13.29 4.09
C THR A 244 7.09 -14.22 3.69
N LEU A 245 6.25 -13.77 2.78
CA LEU A 245 5.19 -14.55 2.13
C LEU A 245 5.58 -14.77 0.68
N GLU A 246 5.25 -15.91 0.13
CA GLU A 246 5.61 -16.26 -1.25
C GLU A 246 4.37 -16.39 -2.12
N VAL A 247 4.43 -15.84 -3.34
CA VAL A 247 3.40 -15.99 -4.37
C VAL A 247 4.07 -16.51 -5.62
N ASP A 248 3.60 -17.65 -6.14
CA ASP A 248 4.14 -18.24 -7.38
C ASP A 248 3.62 -17.50 -8.61
N THR A 249 4.26 -16.36 -8.91
CA THR A 249 3.89 -15.45 -10.00
C THR A 249 5.11 -14.65 -10.45
N GLY A 250 4.96 -13.94 -11.58
CA GLY A 250 5.90 -12.94 -12.09
C GLY A 250 5.76 -11.59 -11.38
N HIS A 251 6.19 -10.52 -12.06
CA HIS A 251 6.30 -9.18 -11.47
C HIS A 251 4.94 -8.48 -11.22
N LEU A 252 3.87 -8.86 -11.91
CA LEU A 252 2.53 -8.25 -11.77
C LEU A 252 1.53 -9.18 -11.07
N PRO A 253 1.73 -9.54 -9.79
CA PRO A 253 0.84 -10.44 -9.07
C PRO A 253 -0.61 -9.91 -9.00
N ALA A 254 -0.81 -8.61 -8.99
CA ALA A 254 -2.14 -8.00 -9.01
C ALA A 254 -2.93 -8.32 -10.29
N LEU A 255 -2.25 -8.61 -11.39
CA LEU A 255 -2.84 -8.97 -12.68
C LEU A 255 -2.90 -10.49 -12.88
N THR A 256 -1.80 -11.20 -12.57
CA THR A 256 -1.65 -12.61 -12.92
C THR A 256 -2.12 -13.58 -11.84
N ASN A 257 -2.07 -13.15 -10.56
CA ASN A 257 -2.56 -13.90 -9.39
C ASN A 257 -3.15 -12.98 -8.30
N PRO A 258 -4.23 -12.24 -8.60
CA PRO A 258 -4.81 -11.29 -7.64
C PRO A 258 -5.32 -11.95 -6.36
N GLU A 259 -5.79 -13.20 -6.42
CA GLU A 259 -6.24 -13.96 -5.24
C GLU A 259 -5.08 -14.27 -4.29
N GLY A 260 -3.98 -14.81 -4.80
CA GLY A 260 -2.79 -15.11 -3.99
C GLY A 260 -2.19 -13.85 -3.37
N LEU A 261 -2.14 -12.74 -4.13
CA LEU A 261 -1.68 -11.46 -3.61
C LEU A 261 -2.60 -10.90 -2.52
N THR A 262 -3.93 -10.98 -2.72
CA THR A 262 -4.92 -10.54 -1.72
C THR A 262 -4.71 -11.29 -0.40
N THR A 263 -4.67 -12.62 -0.44
CA THR A 263 -4.44 -13.47 0.75
C THR A 263 -3.14 -13.14 1.46
N ALA A 264 -2.07 -12.85 0.71
CA ALA A 264 -0.79 -12.45 1.29
C ALA A 264 -0.88 -11.07 1.97
N ILE A 265 -1.54 -10.09 1.35
CA ILE A 265 -1.77 -8.76 1.96
C ILE A 265 -2.61 -8.87 3.24
N GLU A 266 -3.68 -9.65 3.24
CA GLU A 266 -4.49 -9.89 4.43
C GLU A 266 -3.71 -10.54 5.57
N THR A 267 -2.83 -11.49 5.23
CA THR A 267 -1.93 -12.13 6.20
C THR A 267 -0.95 -11.11 6.79
N ALA A 268 -0.42 -10.21 5.97
CA ALA A 268 0.47 -9.14 6.40
C ALA A 268 -0.23 -8.08 7.26
N ALA A 269 -1.55 -7.89 7.08
CA ALA A 269 -2.35 -6.89 7.79
C ALA A 269 -2.75 -7.29 9.22
N LYS A 270 -2.64 -8.55 9.56
CA LYS A 270 -2.91 -9.10 10.90
C LYS A 270 -1.80 -8.70 11.89
#